data_a23e8bd23f31b90a6d10640cce7a368d
#
_entry.id   a23e8bd23f31b90a6d10640cce7a368d
#
_cell.length_a   1.000
_cell.length_b   1.000
_cell.length_c   1.000
_cell.angle_alpha   90.00
_cell.angle_beta   90.00
_cell.angle_gamma   90.00
#
_symmetry.space_group_name_H-M   'P 1'
#
loop_
_entity.id
_entity.type
_entity.pdbx_description
1 polymer ?
#
loop_
_entity_poly.entity_id
_entity_poly.type
_entity_poly.pdbx_seq_one_letter_code
_entity_poly.pdbx_strand_id
1 'polypeptide(L)'
;MCVFCHGQDGNGGGDAMAYLFPWPRDFRKGVFKYRSTPFGSLPLDKDIYRTIARGIPGTAMPAWRGALSEDETWGVVEYIKSFSKRFTKDKPKEQITHGEVPVSDADSIKRGQSIYQEMRCSRCHGTDLKGDGPIADDLYDIWDHRVFIYDLTDPNSFKFGFDKKDLFLIMTTGIDGTPM
;
A
#
# COMPACT_ATOMS: atom_id res chain seq x y z
N MET A 1 3.07 -17.36 -13.64
CA MET A 1 3.69 -17.03 -12.31
C MET A 1 2.73 -16.23 -11.42
N CYS A 2 2.18 -15.08 -11.83
CA CYS A 2 1.31 -14.24 -10.99
C CYS A 2 0.03 -14.94 -10.51
N VAL A 3 -0.56 -15.81 -11.37
CA VAL A 3 -1.79 -16.57 -11.09
C VAL A 3 -1.68 -17.45 -9.85
N PHE A 4 -0.49 -18.00 -9.58
CA PHE A 4 -0.26 -18.85 -8.42
C PHE A 4 -0.60 -18.18 -7.07
N CYS A 5 -0.41 -16.85 -7.00
CA CYS A 5 -0.78 -16.05 -5.83
C CYS A 5 -2.12 -15.32 -6.03
N HIS A 6 -2.30 -14.67 -7.20
CA HIS A 6 -3.42 -13.77 -7.43
C HIS A 6 -4.69 -14.44 -7.99
N GLY A 7 -4.63 -15.73 -8.32
CA GLY A 7 -5.74 -16.47 -8.93
C GLY A 7 -5.93 -16.16 -10.42
N GLN A 8 -6.59 -17.07 -11.13
CA GLN A 8 -6.88 -16.95 -12.56
C GLN A 8 -7.75 -15.72 -12.87
N ASP A 9 -8.70 -15.43 -11.98
CA ASP A 9 -9.67 -14.35 -12.12
C ASP A 9 -9.22 -13.06 -11.38
N GLY A 10 -7.97 -12.98 -10.96
CA GLY A 10 -7.43 -11.85 -10.22
C GLY A 10 -8.10 -11.61 -8.87
N ASN A 11 -8.70 -12.65 -8.27
CA ASN A 11 -9.45 -12.59 -7.02
C ASN A 11 -8.59 -12.69 -5.74
N GLY A 12 -7.27 -12.84 -5.88
CA GLY A 12 -6.34 -13.05 -4.77
C GLY A 12 -6.31 -14.49 -4.23
N GLY A 13 -7.14 -15.38 -4.78
CA GLY A 13 -7.32 -16.77 -4.32
C GLY A 13 -6.52 -17.80 -5.15
N GLY A 14 -5.25 -17.51 -5.46
CA GLY A 14 -4.39 -18.51 -6.08
C GLY A 14 -3.96 -19.60 -5.11
N ASP A 15 -3.41 -20.70 -5.63
CA ASP A 15 -3.04 -21.91 -4.83
C ASP A 15 -2.10 -21.60 -3.66
N ALA A 16 -1.28 -20.56 -3.78
CA ALA A 16 -0.38 -20.14 -2.71
C ALA A 16 -1.06 -19.31 -1.61
N MET A 17 -2.28 -18.82 -1.83
CA MET A 17 -2.94 -17.83 -0.95
C MET A 17 -2.98 -18.27 0.52
N ALA A 18 -3.28 -19.55 0.76
CA ALA A 18 -3.40 -20.10 2.12
C ALA A 18 -2.07 -20.06 2.92
N TYR A 19 -0.93 -19.90 2.25
CA TYR A 19 0.39 -19.85 2.84
C TYR A 19 0.99 -18.44 2.87
N LEU A 20 0.26 -17.43 2.40
CA LEU A 20 0.76 -16.07 2.24
C LEU A 20 0.11 -15.13 3.24
N PHE A 21 0.96 -14.29 3.83
CA PHE A 21 0.50 -13.18 4.65
C PHE A 21 1.39 -11.95 4.39
N PRO A 22 0.79 -10.76 4.15
CA PRO A 22 -0.63 -10.52 3.88
C PRO A 22 -1.10 -11.22 2.61
N TRP A 23 -2.41 -11.48 2.52
CA TRP A 23 -3.01 -12.13 1.36
C TRP A 23 -2.82 -11.34 0.06
N PRO A 24 -2.70 -12.06 -1.08
CA PRO A 24 -2.62 -11.42 -2.39
C PRO A 24 -3.84 -10.54 -2.67
N ARG A 25 -3.63 -9.43 -3.35
CA ARG A 25 -4.69 -8.47 -3.65
C ARG A 25 -5.74 -9.06 -4.59
N ASP A 26 -7.03 -8.88 -4.23
CA ASP A 26 -8.16 -9.04 -5.14
C ASP A 26 -8.26 -7.78 -6.01
N PHE A 27 -8.03 -7.93 -7.31
CA PHE A 27 -8.04 -6.83 -8.28
C PHE A 27 -9.45 -6.44 -8.73
N ARG A 28 -10.45 -7.32 -8.57
CA ARG A 28 -11.81 -7.14 -9.07
C ARG A 28 -12.54 -5.96 -8.45
N LYS A 29 -12.23 -5.63 -7.20
CA LYS A 29 -12.80 -4.46 -6.52
C LYS A 29 -12.19 -3.13 -7.00
N GLY A 30 -11.07 -3.15 -7.71
CA GLY A 30 -10.36 -1.94 -8.13
C GLY A 30 -9.88 -1.09 -6.95
N VAL A 31 -9.55 -1.73 -5.83
CA VAL A 31 -9.03 -1.09 -4.60
C VAL A 31 -7.57 -1.48 -4.43
N PHE A 32 -6.70 -0.48 -4.48
CA PHE A 32 -5.25 -0.68 -4.44
C PHE A 32 -4.65 0.06 -3.25
N LYS A 33 -3.86 -0.64 -2.44
CA LYS A 33 -3.24 -0.10 -1.21
C LYS A 33 -2.27 1.05 -1.52
N TYR A 34 -1.44 0.88 -2.55
CA TYR A 34 -0.32 1.77 -2.84
C TYR A 34 -0.61 2.57 -4.10
N ARG A 35 -0.86 3.84 -3.93
CA ARG A 35 -1.20 4.78 -5.00
C ARG A 35 -0.76 6.20 -4.66
N SER A 36 -0.69 7.03 -5.68
CA SER A 36 -0.37 8.45 -5.53
C SER A 36 -1.60 9.37 -5.71
N THR A 37 -2.79 8.78 -5.78
CA THR A 37 -4.08 9.48 -5.92
C THR A 37 -4.80 9.57 -4.57
N PRO A 38 -5.78 10.47 -4.38
CA PRO A 38 -6.54 10.59 -3.14
C PRO A 38 -7.24 9.30 -2.71
N PHE A 39 -7.53 9.17 -1.42
CA PHE A 39 -8.23 8.02 -0.84
C PHE A 39 -9.51 7.69 -1.62
N GLY A 40 -9.74 6.39 -1.87
CA GLY A 40 -10.88 5.88 -2.63
C GLY A 40 -10.77 6.05 -4.15
N SER A 41 -9.76 6.76 -4.67
CA SER A 41 -9.54 6.89 -6.11
C SER A 41 -8.82 5.67 -6.69
N LEU A 42 -8.99 5.46 -8.00
CA LEU A 42 -8.15 4.50 -8.73
C LEU A 42 -6.68 4.93 -8.69
N PRO A 43 -5.74 3.96 -8.68
CA PRO A 43 -4.32 4.25 -8.85
C PRO A 43 -4.06 4.78 -10.26
N LEU A 44 -2.97 5.50 -10.44
CA LEU A 44 -2.39 5.75 -11.75
C LEU A 44 -1.69 4.48 -12.25
N ASP A 45 -1.58 4.33 -13.55
CA ASP A 45 -0.90 3.18 -14.16
C ASP A 45 0.54 3.03 -13.65
N LYS A 46 1.22 4.15 -13.44
CA LYS A 46 2.58 4.17 -12.84
C LYS A 46 2.63 3.67 -11.39
N ASP A 47 1.54 3.76 -10.61
CA ASP A 47 1.50 3.23 -9.26
C ASP A 47 1.44 1.70 -9.28
N ILE A 48 0.65 1.13 -10.19
CA ILE A 48 0.57 -0.32 -10.42
C ILE A 48 1.91 -0.82 -10.96
N TYR A 49 2.47 -0.14 -11.97
CA TYR A 49 3.79 -0.43 -12.53
C TYR A 49 4.87 -0.46 -11.44
N ARG A 50 4.93 0.58 -10.60
CA ARG A 50 5.89 0.68 -9.49
C ARG A 50 5.78 -0.53 -8.56
N THR A 51 4.56 -0.93 -8.21
CA THR A 51 4.30 -2.08 -7.32
C THR A 51 4.77 -3.38 -7.94
N ILE A 52 4.54 -3.60 -9.22
CA ILE A 52 5.03 -4.79 -9.94
C ILE A 52 6.56 -4.76 -10.02
N ALA A 53 7.13 -3.66 -10.48
CA ALA A 53 8.56 -3.55 -10.73
C ALA A 53 9.39 -3.67 -9.43
N ARG A 54 8.92 -3.11 -8.32
CA ARG A 54 9.62 -3.08 -7.03
C ARG A 54 9.25 -4.23 -6.09
N GLY A 55 8.10 -4.89 -6.34
CA GLY A 55 7.50 -5.76 -5.34
C GLY A 55 7.04 -5.00 -4.10
N ILE A 56 6.70 -5.73 -3.06
CA ILE A 56 6.26 -5.16 -1.77
C ILE A 56 7.18 -5.72 -0.68
N PRO A 57 8.11 -4.92 -0.15
CA PRO A 57 9.07 -5.37 0.86
C PRO A 57 8.41 -6.07 2.05
N GLY A 58 9.03 -7.12 2.56
CA GLY A 58 8.53 -7.92 3.69
C GLY A 58 7.21 -8.64 3.41
N THR A 59 6.87 -8.90 2.14
CA THR A 59 5.76 -9.75 1.72
C THR A 59 6.23 -10.75 0.66
N ALA A 60 5.36 -11.69 0.29
CA ALA A 60 5.63 -12.65 -0.77
C ALA A 60 5.53 -12.06 -2.20
N MET A 61 5.17 -10.79 -2.37
CA MET A 61 5.16 -10.13 -3.67
C MET A 61 6.58 -9.70 -4.06
N PRO A 62 7.27 -10.45 -4.95
CA PRO A 62 8.65 -10.14 -5.29
C PRO A 62 8.74 -8.95 -6.25
N ALA A 63 9.93 -8.38 -6.37
CA ALA A 63 10.24 -7.42 -7.42
C ALA A 63 10.37 -8.16 -8.77
N TRP A 64 9.66 -7.69 -9.77
CA TRP A 64 9.70 -8.26 -11.12
C TRP A 64 10.67 -7.52 -12.06
N ARG A 65 11.26 -6.41 -11.60
CA ARG A 65 12.31 -5.71 -12.35
C ARG A 65 13.48 -6.66 -12.59
N GLY A 66 13.84 -6.84 -13.86
CA GLY A 66 14.90 -7.75 -14.28
C GLY A 66 14.41 -9.15 -14.66
N ALA A 67 13.19 -9.54 -14.26
CA ALA A 67 12.51 -10.76 -14.73
C ALA A 67 11.51 -10.46 -15.86
N LEU A 68 10.94 -9.25 -15.87
CA LEU A 68 10.07 -8.72 -16.93
C LEU A 68 10.76 -7.51 -17.57
N SER A 69 10.62 -7.37 -18.87
CA SER A 69 10.95 -6.14 -19.58
C SER A 69 9.97 -5.02 -19.19
N GLU A 70 10.29 -3.80 -19.59
CA GLU A 70 9.41 -2.65 -19.35
C GLU A 70 8.05 -2.84 -20.07
N ASP A 71 8.07 -3.25 -21.34
CA ASP A 71 6.86 -3.47 -22.11
C ASP A 71 5.99 -4.60 -21.53
N GLU A 72 6.61 -5.70 -21.10
CA GLU A 72 5.89 -6.79 -20.42
C GLU A 72 5.26 -6.29 -19.11
N THR A 73 5.96 -5.47 -18.36
CA THR A 73 5.43 -4.90 -17.12
C THR A 73 4.22 -4.00 -17.39
N TRP A 74 4.27 -3.15 -18.42
CA TRP A 74 3.12 -2.35 -18.84
C TRP A 74 1.96 -3.22 -19.36
N GLY A 75 2.24 -4.30 -20.07
CA GLY A 75 1.23 -5.29 -20.44
C GLY A 75 0.52 -5.91 -19.22
N VAL A 76 1.27 -6.22 -18.16
CA VAL A 76 0.70 -6.72 -16.90
C VAL A 76 -0.14 -5.64 -16.19
N VAL A 77 0.23 -4.36 -16.25
CA VAL A 77 -0.59 -3.26 -15.72
C VAL A 77 -1.97 -3.25 -16.39
N GLU A 78 -2.02 -3.28 -17.73
CA GLU A 78 -3.29 -3.28 -18.47
C GLU A 78 -4.12 -4.53 -18.17
N TYR A 79 -3.48 -5.68 -18.05
CA TYR A 79 -4.16 -6.91 -17.68
C TYR A 79 -4.78 -6.84 -16.27
N ILE A 80 -4.06 -6.31 -15.29
CA ILE A 80 -4.59 -6.10 -13.93
C ILE A 80 -5.80 -5.17 -13.93
N LYS A 81 -5.76 -4.08 -14.72
CA LYS A 81 -6.88 -3.15 -14.85
C LYS A 81 -8.12 -3.81 -15.43
N SER A 82 -7.96 -4.79 -16.32
CA SER A 82 -9.08 -5.49 -16.97
C SER A 82 -9.96 -6.29 -16.00
N PHE A 83 -9.46 -6.65 -14.82
CA PHE A 83 -10.25 -7.37 -13.82
C PHE A 83 -11.32 -6.52 -13.15
N SER A 84 -11.22 -5.19 -13.18
CA SER A 84 -12.17 -4.31 -12.50
C SER A 84 -12.87 -3.35 -13.45
N LYS A 85 -14.21 -3.41 -13.42
CA LYS A 85 -15.07 -2.47 -14.18
C LYS A 85 -14.85 -0.99 -13.76
N ARG A 86 -14.22 -0.74 -12.61
CA ARG A 86 -13.91 0.63 -12.20
C ARG A 86 -13.00 1.33 -13.20
N PHE A 87 -12.02 0.64 -13.78
CA PHE A 87 -11.11 1.25 -14.77
C PHE A 87 -11.78 1.63 -16.09
N THR A 88 -12.97 1.10 -16.37
CA THR A 88 -13.77 1.51 -17.55
C THR A 88 -14.78 2.62 -17.22
N LYS A 89 -15.19 2.73 -15.96
CA LYS A 89 -16.23 3.68 -15.50
C LYS A 89 -15.65 4.93 -14.86
N ASP A 90 -14.59 4.76 -14.08
CA ASP A 90 -13.98 5.82 -13.29
C ASP A 90 -12.66 6.25 -13.95
N LYS A 91 -12.26 7.48 -13.69
CA LYS A 91 -10.91 7.98 -13.99
C LYS A 91 -10.14 8.19 -12.70
N PRO A 92 -8.82 7.89 -12.66
CA PRO A 92 -8.00 8.29 -11.53
C PRO A 92 -8.10 9.80 -11.32
N LYS A 93 -8.15 10.22 -10.07
CA LYS A 93 -8.01 11.64 -9.73
C LYS A 93 -6.56 12.08 -9.93
N GLU A 94 -6.34 13.39 -9.87
CA GLU A 94 -5.00 13.94 -9.99
C GLU A 94 -4.06 13.39 -8.92
N GLN A 95 -2.80 13.25 -9.29
CA GLN A 95 -1.75 12.82 -8.38
C GLN A 95 -1.57 13.83 -7.25
N ILE A 96 -1.50 13.33 -6.02
CA ILE A 96 -1.07 14.12 -4.87
C ILE A 96 0.41 14.45 -5.04
N THR A 97 0.72 15.73 -4.99
CA THR A 97 2.07 16.26 -5.02
C THR A 97 2.43 16.82 -3.64
N HIS A 98 3.70 16.79 -3.31
CA HIS A 98 4.23 17.43 -2.12
C HIS A 98 5.01 18.69 -2.53
N GLY A 99 5.06 19.68 -1.65
CA GLY A 99 5.98 20.81 -1.76
C GLY A 99 7.45 20.41 -1.49
N GLU A 100 8.27 21.38 -1.13
CA GLU A 100 9.62 21.08 -0.68
C GLU A 100 9.62 20.20 0.57
N VAL A 101 10.49 19.20 0.59
CA VAL A 101 10.66 18.32 1.75
C VAL A 101 11.38 19.09 2.85
N PRO A 102 10.76 19.33 4.01
CA PRO A 102 11.37 20.12 5.06
C PRO A 102 12.64 19.46 5.61
N VAL A 103 13.56 20.31 6.08
CA VAL A 103 14.75 19.86 6.79
C VAL A 103 14.32 19.14 8.08
N SER A 104 15.02 18.05 8.40
CA SER A 104 14.80 17.32 9.65
C SER A 104 15.61 18.01 10.76
N ASP A 105 14.92 18.62 11.70
CA ASP A 105 15.47 19.25 12.89
C ASP A 105 14.66 18.88 14.15
N ALA A 106 15.15 19.27 15.31
CA ALA A 106 14.51 18.94 16.58
C ALA A 106 13.08 19.51 16.68
N ASP A 107 12.84 20.68 16.10
CA ASP A 107 11.52 21.31 16.13
C ASP A 107 10.52 20.59 15.21
N SER A 108 10.95 20.16 14.03
CA SER A 108 10.12 19.37 13.14
C SER A 108 9.76 18.01 13.73
N ILE A 109 10.70 17.37 14.42
CA ILE A 109 10.45 16.10 15.14
C ILE A 109 9.43 16.32 16.26
N LYS A 110 9.59 17.36 17.07
CA LYS A 110 8.65 17.69 18.16
C LYS A 110 7.25 17.99 17.63
N ARG A 111 7.12 18.76 16.55
CA ARG A 111 5.81 19.00 15.90
C ARG A 111 5.21 17.69 15.41
N GLY A 112 5.98 16.83 14.77
CA GLY A 112 5.54 15.51 14.31
C GLY A 112 5.03 14.64 15.47
N GLN A 113 5.72 14.63 16.60
CA GLN A 113 5.28 13.92 17.79
C GLN A 113 3.93 14.44 18.31
N SER A 114 3.75 15.76 18.36
CA SER A 114 2.48 16.36 18.78
C SER A 114 1.34 15.95 17.85
N ILE A 115 1.54 16.05 16.52
CA ILE A 115 0.56 15.65 15.51
C ILE A 115 0.24 14.15 15.62
N TYR A 116 1.23 13.30 15.84
CA TYR A 116 1.04 11.86 16.02
C TYR A 116 0.06 11.55 17.17
N GLN A 117 0.17 12.27 18.28
CA GLN A 117 -0.74 12.13 19.42
C GLN A 117 -2.12 12.75 19.15
N GLU A 118 -2.16 13.95 18.59
CA GLU A 118 -3.38 14.70 18.26
C GLU A 118 -4.27 13.91 17.28
N MET A 119 -3.67 13.35 16.24
CA MET A 119 -4.33 12.53 15.24
C MET A 119 -4.61 11.10 15.73
N ARG A 120 -4.23 10.77 16.96
CA ARG A 120 -4.45 9.46 17.60
C ARG A 120 -3.82 8.28 16.84
N CYS A 121 -2.73 8.50 16.13
CA CYS A 121 -2.01 7.45 15.41
C CYS A 121 -1.53 6.34 16.36
N SER A 122 -1.22 6.70 17.61
CA SER A 122 -0.82 5.78 18.67
C SER A 122 -1.86 4.72 19.03
N ARG A 123 -3.14 4.93 18.69
CA ARG A 123 -4.18 3.91 18.95
C ARG A 123 -3.93 2.61 18.18
N CYS A 124 -3.37 2.71 16.99
CA CYS A 124 -3.00 1.55 16.17
C CYS A 124 -1.50 1.28 16.26
N HIS A 125 -0.69 2.34 16.10
CA HIS A 125 0.76 2.19 15.96
C HIS A 125 1.53 2.13 17.29
N GLY A 126 0.85 2.32 18.45
CA GLY A 126 1.50 2.35 19.76
C GLY A 126 2.20 3.67 20.07
N THR A 127 2.55 3.90 21.33
CA THR A 127 3.29 5.11 21.75
C THR A 127 4.74 5.11 21.27
N ASP A 128 5.31 3.92 21.16
CA ASP A 128 6.70 3.69 20.75
C ASP A 128 6.82 3.22 19.30
N LEU A 129 5.73 3.40 18.50
CA LEU A 129 5.69 3.07 17.08
C LEU A 129 5.87 1.57 16.78
N LYS A 130 5.63 0.69 17.76
CA LYS A 130 5.83 -0.77 17.66
C LYS A 130 4.67 -1.53 17.01
N GLY A 131 3.57 -0.84 16.66
CA GLY A 131 2.37 -1.49 16.14
C GLY A 131 1.51 -2.18 17.19
N ASP A 132 1.72 -1.86 18.46
CA ASP A 132 1.12 -2.45 19.66
C ASP A 132 0.08 -1.53 20.30
N GLY A 133 -0.54 -0.67 19.52
CA GLY A 133 -1.60 0.22 20.00
C GLY A 133 -2.82 -0.56 20.51
N PRO A 134 -3.61 0.04 21.43
CA PRO A 134 -4.70 -0.65 22.13
C PRO A 134 -5.81 -1.24 21.22
N ILE A 135 -5.89 -0.83 19.96
CA ILE A 135 -6.85 -1.38 18.98
C ILE A 135 -6.16 -2.14 17.84
N ALA A 136 -4.84 -2.36 17.89
CA ALA A 136 -4.07 -2.94 16.80
C ALA A 136 -4.54 -4.35 16.41
N ASP A 137 -5.04 -5.10 17.39
CA ASP A 137 -5.46 -6.49 17.20
C ASP A 137 -6.88 -6.65 16.64
N ASP A 138 -7.69 -5.59 16.66
CA ASP A 138 -9.12 -5.60 16.29
C ASP A 138 -9.38 -4.95 14.92
N LEU A 139 -8.37 -4.87 14.06
CA LEU A 139 -8.48 -4.19 12.77
C LEU A 139 -8.65 -5.18 11.62
N TYR A 140 -9.63 -4.90 10.75
CA TYR A 140 -9.95 -5.69 9.57
C TYR A 140 -9.98 -4.80 8.32
N ASP A 141 -9.64 -5.39 7.18
CA ASP A 141 -9.74 -4.75 5.88
C ASP A 141 -11.15 -4.97 5.25
N ILE A 142 -11.41 -4.37 4.10
CA ILE A 142 -12.70 -4.48 3.40
C ILE A 142 -13.00 -5.89 2.84
N TRP A 143 -12.09 -6.83 2.97
CA TRP A 143 -12.26 -8.26 2.63
C TRP A 143 -12.42 -9.12 3.87
N ASP A 144 -12.62 -8.49 5.04
CA ASP A 144 -12.73 -9.15 6.35
C ASP A 144 -11.46 -9.91 6.76
N HIS A 145 -10.32 -9.44 6.27
CA HIS A 145 -9.02 -9.98 6.68
C HIS A 145 -8.44 -9.12 7.80
N ARG A 146 -7.89 -9.78 8.82
CA ARG A 146 -7.18 -9.08 9.89
C ARG A 146 -6.03 -8.25 9.31
N VAL A 147 -5.93 -7.00 9.75
CA VAL A 147 -4.83 -6.10 9.42
C VAL A 147 -3.82 -6.12 10.55
N PHE A 148 -2.55 -6.34 10.22
CA PHE A 148 -1.47 -6.27 11.18
C PHE A 148 -0.78 -4.91 11.07
N ILE A 149 -0.59 -4.28 12.23
CA ILE A 149 0.12 -3.01 12.32
C ILE A 149 1.60 -3.31 12.46
N TYR A 150 2.40 -2.72 11.57
CA TYR A 150 3.84 -2.99 11.54
C TYR A 150 4.60 -2.06 12.48
N ASP A 151 5.77 -2.56 12.94
CA ASP A 151 6.75 -1.79 13.71
C ASP A 151 7.36 -0.70 12.81
N LEU A 152 7.05 0.55 13.08
CA LEU A 152 7.55 1.69 12.31
C LEU A 152 8.98 2.10 12.71
N THR A 153 9.58 1.43 13.69
CA THR A 153 10.99 1.62 14.05
C THR A 153 11.92 0.73 13.22
N ASP A 154 11.35 -0.26 12.48
CA ASP A 154 12.09 -1.10 11.53
C ASP A 154 11.90 -0.57 10.10
N PRO A 155 12.96 -0.10 9.41
CA PRO A 155 12.85 0.36 8.02
C PRO A 155 12.31 -0.69 7.04
N ASN A 156 12.45 -1.98 7.34
CA ASN A 156 11.94 -3.07 6.51
C ASN A 156 10.41 -3.23 6.60
N SER A 157 9.79 -2.58 7.56
CA SER A 157 8.33 -2.58 7.74
C SER A 157 7.60 -1.72 6.70
N PHE A 158 8.28 -0.78 6.06
CA PHE A 158 7.67 0.17 5.13
C PHE A 158 7.45 -0.44 3.75
N LYS A 159 6.23 -0.85 3.46
CA LYS A 159 5.84 -1.59 2.25
C LYS A 159 5.88 -0.75 0.96
N PHE A 160 5.64 0.55 1.05
CA PHE A 160 5.61 1.46 -0.10
C PHE A 160 6.97 2.11 -0.37
N GLY A 161 7.78 2.24 0.66
CA GLY A 161 9.07 2.92 0.71
C GLY A 161 9.16 3.73 1.99
N PHE A 162 10.38 4.11 2.37
CA PHE A 162 10.65 4.80 3.63
C PHE A 162 11.28 6.19 3.45
N ASP A 163 11.45 6.66 2.21
CA ASP A 163 11.86 8.04 2.00
C ASP A 163 10.73 9.02 2.40
N LYS A 164 11.08 10.26 2.67
CA LYS A 164 10.12 11.27 3.14
C LYS A 164 8.94 11.48 2.19
N LYS A 165 9.15 11.31 0.88
CA LYS A 165 8.12 11.46 -0.14
C LYS A 165 7.14 10.28 -0.13
N ASP A 166 7.67 9.07 0.00
CA ASP A 166 6.85 7.87 0.13
C ASP A 166 6.02 7.89 1.42
N LEU A 167 6.64 8.31 2.54
CA LEU A 167 5.93 8.47 3.80
C LEU A 167 4.84 9.55 3.72
N PHE A 168 5.12 10.68 3.10
CA PHE A 168 4.12 11.72 2.86
C PHE A 168 2.94 11.19 2.05
N LEU A 169 3.21 10.46 0.97
CA LEU A 169 2.16 9.88 0.14
C LEU A 169 1.28 8.93 0.95
N ILE A 170 1.86 7.97 1.66
CA ILE A 170 1.07 7.01 2.47
C ILE A 170 0.23 7.70 3.53
N MET A 171 0.77 8.68 4.25
CA MET A 171 0.01 9.43 5.26
C MET A 171 -1.13 10.25 4.64
N THR A 172 -0.92 10.79 3.43
CA THR A 172 -1.91 11.64 2.76
C THR A 172 -2.97 10.81 2.02
N THR A 173 -2.58 9.71 1.39
CA THR A 173 -3.50 8.87 0.61
C THR A 173 -4.20 7.81 1.46
N GLY A 174 -3.64 7.47 2.60
CA GLY A 174 -4.02 6.28 3.35
C GLY A 174 -3.69 4.99 2.61
N ILE A 175 -4.06 3.86 3.19
CA ILE A 175 -3.89 2.51 2.62
C ILE A 175 -5.28 1.95 2.29
N ASP A 176 -5.73 2.15 1.05
CA ASP A 176 -7.09 1.82 0.62
C ASP A 176 -7.47 0.38 0.92
N GLY A 177 -8.69 0.23 1.43
CA GLY A 177 -9.23 -1.04 1.88
C GLY A 177 -8.81 -1.42 3.30
N THR A 178 -8.07 -0.57 4.01
CA THR A 178 -7.71 -0.76 5.42
C THR A 178 -8.20 0.41 6.27
N PRO A 179 -8.16 0.31 7.61
CA PRO A 179 -8.53 1.42 8.50
C PRO A 179 -7.59 2.64 8.48
N MET A 180 -6.43 2.57 7.79
CA MET A 180 -5.49 3.66 7.67
C MET A 180 -5.83 4.59 6.52
#